data_19106ba2e6b2dde55edf8dbe8e141151
#
_entry.id   19106ba2e6b2dde55edf8dbe8e141151
#
_cell.length_a   1.000
_cell.length_b   1.000
_cell.length_c   1.000
_cell.angle_alpha   90.00
_cell.angle_beta   90.00
_cell.angle_gamma   90.00
#
_symmetry.space_group_name_H-M   'P 1'
#
loop_
_entity.id
_entity.type
_entity.pdbx_description
1 polymer ?
#
loop_
_entity_poly.entity_id
_entity_poly.type
_entity_poly.pdbx_seq_one_letter_code
_entity_poly.pdbx_strand_id
1 'polypeptide(L)'
;MWHAAMWGGISGSAVLLGALASMFFSIRKQIIGYIMAFGTGVLIGAAAYELLGDAAAEGGIVSTGAGFIAGAVVFTIFDYAVSKRGASHRKRSGQAAAGGGGIAIFIGTVMDAVPESIMIGASLLEEQSVSFLLVIAIFISNIPEGLSSTTGMKSSGYTRTKILLLWAAVLVISILASWSGYFFLNGASEEVMSAIAAFAGGGIIAMVASTMMPEAYEDSGPMTGLIAALGLLTSLVLNQFS
;
A
#
# COMPACT_ATOMS: atom_id res chain seq x y z
N MET A 1 7.21 17.90 -11.32
CA MET A 1 8.18 17.46 -10.28
C MET A 1 7.69 17.72 -8.85
N TRP A 2 7.41 18.97 -8.45
CA TRP A 2 6.91 19.24 -7.08
C TRP A 2 5.55 18.63 -6.79
N HIS A 3 4.67 18.54 -7.79
CA HIS A 3 3.37 17.88 -7.66
C HIS A 3 3.51 16.39 -7.33
N ALA A 4 4.44 15.68 -7.97
CA ALA A 4 4.69 14.27 -7.65
C ALA A 4 5.13 14.10 -6.18
N ALA A 5 6.11 14.89 -5.73
CA ALA A 5 6.54 14.88 -4.33
C ALA A 5 5.39 15.21 -3.37
N MET A 6 4.53 16.16 -3.69
CA MET A 6 3.36 16.54 -2.89
C MET A 6 2.36 15.39 -2.78
N TRP A 7 2.00 14.74 -3.89
CA TRP A 7 1.03 13.65 -3.87
C TRP A 7 1.56 12.39 -3.19
N GLY A 8 2.85 12.07 -3.39
CA GLY A 8 3.52 11.03 -2.62
C GLY A 8 3.55 11.33 -1.11
N GLY A 9 3.73 12.62 -0.75
CA GLY A 9 3.64 13.07 0.63
C GLY A 9 2.23 12.95 1.21
N ILE A 10 1.20 13.29 0.44
CA ILE A 10 -0.21 13.14 0.86
C ILE A 10 -0.51 11.68 1.13
N SER A 11 -0.25 10.77 0.19
CA SER A 11 -0.54 9.35 0.37
C SER A 11 0.29 8.71 1.48
N GLY A 12 1.59 9.00 1.56
CA GLY A 12 2.48 8.50 2.62
C GLY A 12 2.16 9.05 4.01
N SER A 13 1.52 10.24 4.11
CA SER A 13 1.08 10.80 5.38
C SER A 13 0.02 9.97 6.09
N ALA A 14 -0.73 9.14 5.35
CA ALA A 14 -1.79 8.30 5.90
C ALA A 14 -1.27 7.30 6.93
N VAL A 15 -0.09 6.70 6.71
CA VAL A 15 0.55 5.81 7.70
C VAL A 15 0.85 6.56 8.99
N LEU A 16 1.39 7.79 8.88
CA LEU A 16 1.71 8.62 10.04
C LEU A 16 0.44 9.07 10.77
N LEU A 17 -0.63 9.41 10.05
CA LEU A 17 -1.94 9.73 10.64
C LEU A 17 -2.53 8.53 11.37
N GLY A 18 -2.48 7.34 10.79
CA GLY A 18 -2.87 6.09 11.44
C GLY A 18 -2.07 5.83 12.72
N ALA A 19 -0.74 6.05 12.67
CA ALA A 19 0.12 5.93 13.83
C ALA A 19 -0.24 6.90 14.95
N LEU A 20 -0.47 8.17 14.62
CA LEU A 20 -0.91 9.18 15.58
C LEU A 20 -2.26 8.80 16.17
N ALA A 21 -3.23 8.41 15.35
CA ALA A 21 -4.53 7.96 15.84
C ALA A 21 -4.41 6.78 16.83
N SER A 22 -3.56 5.78 16.52
CA SER A 22 -3.27 4.66 17.44
C SER A 22 -2.59 5.09 18.74
N MET A 23 -1.90 6.23 18.76
CA MET A 23 -1.23 6.73 19.97
C MET A 23 -2.18 7.49 20.91
N PHE A 24 -3.16 8.18 20.35
CA PHE A 24 -4.07 9.02 21.11
C PHE A 24 -5.43 8.36 21.40
N PHE A 25 -5.85 7.41 20.55
CA PHE A 25 -7.15 6.77 20.68
C PHE A 25 -7.00 5.25 20.85
N SER A 26 -7.79 4.66 21.73
CA SER A 26 -7.92 3.21 21.89
C SER A 26 -8.97 2.69 20.91
N ILE A 27 -8.58 2.51 19.65
CA ILE A 27 -9.49 2.03 18.60
C ILE A 27 -9.65 0.51 18.74
N ARG A 28 -10.89 0.03 18.70
CA ARG A 28 -11.18 -1.41 18.75
C ARG A 28 -10.62 -2.09 17.51
N LYS A 29 -9.98 -3.26 17.67
CA LYS A 29 -9.42 -4.05 16.56
C LYS A 29 -10.45 -4.28 15.45
N GLN A 30 -11.68 -4.57 15.81
CA GLN A 30 -12.77 -4.77 14.86
C GLN A 30 -12.99 -3.56 13.93
N ILE A 31 -12.87 -2.32 14.44
CA ILE A 31 -12.98 -1.10 13.63
C ILE A 31 -11.78 -0.99 12.69
N ILE A 32 -10.57 -1.30 13.18
CA ILE A 32 -9.36 -1.34 12.35
C ILE A 32 -9.53 -2.37 11.23
N GLY A 33 -10.03 -3.57 11.54
CA GLY A 33 -10.34 -4.60 10.56
C GLY A 33 -11.36 -4.16 9.51
N TYR A 34 -12.40 -3.41 9.89
CA TYR A 34 -13.37 -2.87 8.93
C TYR A 34 -12.75 -1.82 8.00
N ILE A 35 -11.94 -0.90 8.53
CA ILE A 35 -11.25 0.10 7.71
C ILE A 35 -10.25 -0.58 6.77
N MET A 36 -9.54 -1.60 7.26
CA MET A 36 -8.61 -2.39 6.46
C MET A 36 -9.33 -3.17 5.35
N ALA A 37 -10.46 -3.83 5.65
CA ALA A 37 -11.28 -4.52 4.67
C ALA A 37 -11.75 -3.57 3.55
N PHE A 38 -12.23 -2.38 3.92
CA PHE A 38 -12.65 -1.37 2.96
C PHE A 38 -11.47 -0.90 2.09
N GLY A 39 -10.34 -0.52 2.70
CA GLY A 39 -9.13 -0.11 1.99
C GLY A 39 -8.59 -1.20 1.06
N THR A 40 -8.64 -2.46 1.50
CA THR A 40 -8.29 -3.62 0.67
C THR A 40 -9.15 -3.71 -0.60
N GLY A 41 -10.45 -3.51 -0.47
CA GLY A 41 -11.36 -3.49 -1.62
C GLY A 41 -11.06 -2.33 -2.57
N VAL A 42 -10.79 -1.15 -2.05
CA VAL A 42 -10.42 0.02 -2.86
C VAL A 42 -9.10 -0.23 -3.60
N LEU A 43 -8.09 -0.82 -2.93
CA LEU A 43 -6.81 -1.17 -3.55
C LEU A 43 -6.94 -2.21 -4.66
N ILE A 44 -7.78 -3.24 -4.47
CA ILE A 44 -8.05 -4.23 -5.54
C ILE A 44 -8.60 -3.52 -6.77
N GLY A 45 -9.53 -2.59 -6.59
CA GLY A 45 -10.10 -1.85 -7.70
C GLY A 45 -9.09 -0.92 -8.37
N ALA A 46 -8.30 -0.16 -7.60
CA ALA A 46 -7.24 0.67 -8.15
C ALA A 46 -6.23 -0.16 -8.95
N ALA A 47 -5.79 -1.31 -8.40
CA ALA A 47 -4.90 -2.22 -9.12
C ALA A 47 -5.52 -2.79 -10.40
N ALA A 48 -6.82 -3.13 -10.37
CA ALA A 48 -7.49 -3.72 -11.53
C ALA A 48 -7.79 -2.70 -12.64
N TYR A 49 -8.24 -1.51 -12.29
CA TYR A 49 -8.68 -0.52 -13.26
C TYR A 49 -7.51 0.34 -13.74
N GLU A 50 -6.78 0.99 -12.84
CA GLU A 50 -5.72 1.94 -13.18
C GLU A 50 -4.38 1.27 -13.53
N LEU A 51 -3.97 0.22 -12.79
CA LEU A 51 -2.64 -0.35 -13.01
C LEU A 51 -2.64 -1.50 -14.02
N LEU A 52 -3.72 -2.25 -14.14
CA LEU A 52 -3.80 -3.38 -15.06
C LEU A 52 -4.64 -3.07 -16.29
N GLY A 53 -5.75 -2.35 -16.13
CA GLY A 53 -6.64 -1.99 -17.22
C GLY A 53 -5.91 -1.12 -18.24
N ASP A 54 -5.34 -0.01 -17.78
CA ASP A 54 -4.64 0.94 -18.64
C ASP A 54 -3.34 0.34 -19.18
N ALA A 55 -2.56 -0.37 -18.34
CA ALA A 55 -1.37 -1.06 -18.80
C ALA A 55 -1.64 -2.07 -19.92
N ALA A 56 -2.75 -2.81 -19.85
CA ALA A 56 -3.11 -3.78 -20.89
C ALA A 56 -3.58 -3.09 -22.19
N ALA A 57 -4.22 -1.94 -22.06
CA ALA A 57 -4.69 -1.17 -23.22
C ALA A 57 -3.54 -0.48 -23.95
N GLU A 58 -2.55 0.06 -23.26
CA GLU A 58 -1.46 0.85 -23.79
C GLU A 58 -0.24 0.00 -24.20
N GLY A 59 0.27 -0.82 -23.28
CA GLY A 59 1.50 -1.59 -23.50
C GLY A 59 1.27 -3.04 -23.94
N GLY A 60 0.01 -3.47 -24.02
CA GLY A 60 -0.39 -4.80 -24.43
C GLY A 60 -0.24 -5.88 -23.37
N ILE A 61 -0.91 -7.01 -23.59
CA ILE A 61 -1.07 -8.09 -22.61
C ILE A 61 0.24 -8.79 -22.20
N VAL A 62 1.23 -8.78 -23.06
CA VAL A 62 2.51 -9.50 -22.79
C VAL A 62 3.35 -8.74 -21.78
N SER A 63 3.56 -7.42 -21.97
CA SER A 63 4.30 -6.57 -21.04
C SER A 63 3.57 -6.47 -19.69
N THR A 64 2.26 -6.28 -19.73
CA THR A 64 1.40 -6.24 -18.54
C THR A 64 1.44 -7.55 -17.77
N GLY A 65 1.24 -8.69 -18.44
CA GLY A 65 1.29 -10.01 -17.80
C GLY A 65 2.65 -10.33 -17.18
N ALA A 66 3.74 -10.02 -17.89
CA ALA A 66 5.09 -10.22 -17.39
C ALA A 66 5.37 -9.34 -16.16
N GLY A 67 5.02 -8.05 -16.22
CA GLY A 67 5.15 -7.13 -15.11
C GLY A 67 4.35 -7.58 -13.89
N PHE A 68 3.07 -7.94 -14.09
CA PHE A 68 2.19 -8.40 -13.02
C PHE A 68 2.73 -9.64 -12.28
N ILE A 69 3.12 -10.66 -13.04
CA ILE A 69 3.69 -11.88 -12.44
C ILE A 69 4.99 -11.56 -11.71
N ALA A 70 5.87 -10.76 -12.32
CA ALA A 70 7.13 -10.36 -11.69
C ALA A 70 6.89 -9.62 -10.36
N GLY A 71 5.95 -8.68 -10.31
CA GLY A 71 5.57 -7.96 -9.09
C GLY A 71 5.05 -8.89 -7.99
N ALA A 72 4.11 -9.77 -8.34
CA ALA A 72 3.56 -10.76 -7.42
C ALA A 72 4.65 -11.70 -6.87
N VAL A 73 5.56 -12.18 -7.73
CA VAL A 73 6.68 -13.06 -7.34
C VAL A 73 7.65 -12.33 -6.42
N VAL A 74 8.07 -11.11 -6.78
CA VAL A 74 9.00 -10.31 -5.96
C VAL A 74 8.40 -10.04 -4.59
N PHE A 75 7.13 -9.61 -4.54
CA PHE A 75 6.45 -9.39 -3.26
C PHE A 75 6.38 -10.69 -2.43
N THR A 76 6.00 -11.80 -3.04
CA THR A 76 5.87 -13.10 -2.35
C THR A 76 7.20 -13.59 -1.80
N ILE A 77 8.29 -13.49 -2.58
CA ILE A 77 9.64 -13.87 -2.11
C ILE A 77 10.05 -13.01 -0.92
N PHE A 78 9.81 -11.71 -1.01
CA PHE A 78 10.14 -10.79 0.05
C PHE A 78 9.32 -11.05 1.32
N ASP A 79 7.99 -11.21 1.19
CA ASP A 79 7.11 -11.52 2.32
C ASP A 79 7.53 -12.83 3.02
N TYR A 80 7.87 -13.86 2.24
CA TYR A 80 8.42 -15.10 2.75
C TYR A 80 9.75 -14.92 3.49
N ALA A 81 10.67 -14.11 2.94
CA ALA A 81 11.97 -13.85 3.57
C ALA A 81 11.82 -13.09 4.89
N VAL A 82 10.91 -12.14 4.97
CA VAL A 82 10.60 -11.35 6.17
C VAL A 82 9.87 -12.22 7.21
N SER A 83 8.93 -13.05 6.77
CA SER A 83 8.19 -13.98 7.64
C SER A 83 9.10 -14.99 8.33
N LYS A 84 10.09 -15.53 7.61
CA LYS A 84 11.09 -16.45 8.19
C LYS A 84 11.98 -15.80 9.26
N ARG A 85 12.16 -14.49 9.25
CA ARG A 85 12.97 -13.77 10.24
C ARG A 85 12.19 -13.37 11.51
N GLY A 86 11.10 -14.04 11.80
CA GLY A 86 10.29 -13.84 13.02
C GLY A 86 9.16 -12.81 12.85
N ALA A 87 8.87 -12.39 11.63
CA ALA A 87 7.80 -11.47 11.32
C ALA A 87 6.57 -12.19 10.69
N SER A 88 6.32 -13.44 11.08
CA SER A 88 5.16 -14.22 10.61
C SER A 88 3.80 -13.57 10.90
N HIS A 89 3.81 -12.49 11.69
CA HIS A 89 2.67 -11.62 11.99
C HIS A 89 3.02 -10.16 11.72
N ARG A 90 3.58 -9.87 10.56
CA ARG A 90 4.18 -8.59 10.17
C ARG A 90 3.29 -7.37 10.39
N LYS A 91 2.01 -7.51 10.22
CA LYS A 91 1.01 -6.46 10.41
C LYS A 91 0.01 -6.76 11.54
N ARG A 92 0.13 -7.91 12.21
CA ARG A 92 -0.85 -8.31 13.23
C ARG A 92 -0.69 -7.55 14.53
N SER A 93 -1.75 -6.97 14.99
CA SER A 93 -1.87 -6.30 16.30
C SER A 93 -1.72 -7.25 17.50
N GLY A 94 -1.44 -8.53 17.25
CA GLY A 94 -1.68 -9.61 18.20
C GLY A 94 -0.51 -10.24 18.93
N GLN A 95 0.72 -10.24 18.49
CA GLN A 95 1.91 -10.73 19.22
C GLN A 95 3.17 -10.62 18.37
N ALA A 96 3.87 -9.50 18.45
CA ALA A 96 5.22 -9.43 17.92
C ALA A 96 6.18 -10.11 18.89
N ALA A 97 7.02 -11.01 18.41
CA ALA A 97 8.09 -11.59 19.20
C ALA A 97 9.01 -10.49 19.74
N ALA A 98 9.31 -10.53 21.03
CA ALA A 98 10.16 -9.56 21.69
C ALA A 98 11.50 -9.39 20.95
N GLY A 99 11.77 -8.18 20.48
CA GLY A 99 13.10 -7.74 20.03
C GLY A 99 13.35 -7.56 18.54
N GLY A 100 12.52 -8.12 17.61
CA GLY A 100 12.79 -8.02 16.15
C GLY A 100 11.62 -7.54 15.30
N GLY A 101 10.40 -7.63 15.79
CA GLY A 101 9.17 -7.41 15.04
C GLY A 101 9.01 -5.98 14.48
N GLY A 102 9.43 -4.97 15.22
CA GLY A 102 9.22 -3.58 14.80
C GLY A 102 10.00 -3.14 13.55
N ILE A 103 11.23 -3.62 13.37
CA ILE A 103 12.00 -3.36 12.15
C ILE A 103 11.41 -4.12 10.96
N ALA A 104 10.96 -5.35 11.16
CA ALA A 104 10.32 -6.13 10.11
C ALA A 104 8.99 -5.49 9.64
N ILE A 105 8.21 -4.94 10.57
CA ILE A 105 7.02 -4.14 10.27
C ILE A 105 7.40 -2.92 9.43
N PHE A 106 8.40 -2.15 9.86
CA PHE A 106 8.88 -0.97 9.11
C PHE A 106 9.33 -1.32 7.70
N ILE A 107 10.19 -2.35 7.55
CA ILE A 107 10.67 -2.80 6.24
C ILE A 107 9.49 -3.23 5.36
N GLY A 108 8.51 -3.92 5.93
CA GLY A 108 7.30 -4.30 5.22
C GLY A 108 6.53 -3.11 4.67
N THR A 109 6.25 -2.12 5.51
CA THR A 109 5.56 -0.90 5.08
C THR A 109 6.36 -0.12 4.02
N VAL A 110 7.69 -0.07 4.11
CA VAL A 110 8.52 0.54 3.04
C VAL A 110 8.38 -0.21 1.71
N MET A 111 8.34 -1.54 1.75
CA MET A 111 8.17 -2.36 0.54
C MET A 111 6.82 -2.14 -0.15
N ASP A 112 5.78 -1.88 0.63
CA ASP A 112 4.46 -1.57 0.10
C ASP A 112 4.42 -0.12 -0.42
N ALA A 113 4.93 0.84 0.36
CA ALA A 113 4.87 2.27 0.06
C ALA A 113 5.70 2.69 -1.17
N VAL A 114 6.84 2.02 -1.45
CA VAL A 114 7.73 2.43 -2.54
C VAL A 114 7.10 2.22 -3.92
N PRO A 115 6.63 1.01 -4.31
CA PRO A 115 5.98 0.82 -5.61
C PRO A 115 4.73 1.67 -5.78
N GLU A 116 3.88 1.76 -4.74
CA GLU A 116 2.68 2.58 -4.76
C GLU A 116 3.00 4.06 -5.00
N SER A 117 4.01 4.59 -4.31
CA SER A 117 4.42 5.99 -4.48
C SER A 117 5.07 6.25 -5.84
N ILE A 118 5.85 5.31 -6.38
CA ILE A 118 6.40 5.42 -7.75
C ILE A 118 5.26 5.56 -8.75
N MET A 119 4.18 4.78 -8.61
CA MET A 119 3.04 4.85 -9.51
C MET A 119 2.24 6.15 -9.39
N ILE A 120 2.11 6.72 -8.19
CA ILE A 120 1.55 8.08 -8.03
C ILE A 120 2.38 9.11 -8.82
N GLY A 121 3.70 8.99 -8.79
CA GLY A 121 4.57 9.85 -9.57
C GLY A 121 4.45 9.64 -11.07
N ALA A 122 4.34 8.39 -11.49
CA ALA A 122 4.22 7.98 -12.89
C ALA A 122 2.88 8.44 -13.50
N SER A 123 1.77 8.35 -12.77
CA SER A 123 0.45 8.76 -13.27
C SER A 123 0.39 10.21 -13.72
N LEU A 124 1.23 11.09 -13.16
CA LEU A 124 1.35 12.48 -13.62
C LEU A 124 1.97 12.64 -15.02
N LEU A 125 2.57 11.59 -15.58
CA LEU A 125 3.17 11.62 -16.91
C LEU A 125 2.15 11.31 -18.00
N GLU A 126 1.13 10.51 -17.70
CA GLU A 126 0.14 10.04 -18.68
C GLU A 126 -0.90 11.10 -18.98
N GLU A 127 -1.51 11.69 -17.97
CA GLU A 127 -2.65 12.62 -18.14
C GLU A 127 -2.37 14.09 -17.75
N GLN A 128 -1.13 14.43 -17.36
CA GLN A 128 -0.77 15.71 -16.73
C GLN A 128 -1.56 15.98 -15.42
N SER A 129 -2.33 15.01 -14.96
CA SER A 129 -3.05 15.01 -13.68
C SER A 129 -2.69 13.75 -12.91
N VAL A 130 -2.76 13.81 -11.57
CA VAL A 130 -2.55 12.61 -10.75
C VAL A 130 -3.80 11.73 -10.83
N SER A 131 -3.60 10.42 -10.87
CA SER A 131 -4.71 9.50 -10.64
C SER A 131 -5.27 9.66 -9.22
N PHE A 132 -6.44 10.29 -9.13
CA PHE A 132 -7.12 10.47 -7.84
C PHE A 132 -7.55 9.15 -7.23
N LEU A 133 -7.96 8.17 -8.06
CA LEU A 133 -8.32 6.85 -7.57
C LEU A 133 -7.14 6.18 -6.88
N LEU A 134 -5.96 6.19 -7.50
CA LEU A 134 -4.75 5.59 -6.95
C LEU A 134 -4.34 6.28 -5.63
N VAL A 135 -4.32 7.62 -5.59
CA VAL A 135 -3.99 8.38 -4.38
C VAL A 135 -4.97 8.08 -3.24
N ILE A 136 -6.26 8.09 -3.52
CA ILE A 136 -7.31 7.82 -2.52
C ILE A 136 -7.22 6.37 -2.02
N ALA A 137 -7.01 5.41 -2.94
CA ALA A 137 -6.88 4.00 -2.60
C ALA A 137 -5.70 3.76 -1.63
N ILE A 138 -4.52 4.29 -1.98
CA ILE A 138 -3.31 4.17 -1.16
C ILE A 138 -3.48 4.91 0.17
N PHE A 139 -4.07 6.10 0.16
CA PHE A 139 -4.32 6.85 1.39
C PHE A 139 -5.22 6.08 2.36
N ILE A 140 -6.35 5.56 1.87
CA ILE A 140 -7.32 4.82 2.70
C ILE A 140 -6.70 3.52 3.23
N SER A 141 -5.94 2.78 2.43
CA SER A 141 -5.31 1.53 2.84
C SER A 141 -4.18 1.72 3.85
N ASN A 142 -3.45 2.83 3.75
CA ASN A 142 -2.33 3.14 4.63
C ASN A 142 -2.76 3.58 6.05
N ILE A 143 -3.97 4.10 6.24
CA ILE A 143 -4.48 4.45 7.58
C ILE A 143 -4.55 3.23 8.50
N PRO A 144 -5.28 2.14 8.18
CA PRO A 144 -5.33 0.96 9.04
C PRO A 144 -3.97 0.27 9.17
N GLU A 145 -3.13 0.34 8.15
CA GLU A 145 -1.76 -0.15 8.25
C GLU A 145 -0.96 0.59 9.31
N GLY A 146 -1.00 1.91 9.33
CA GLY A 146 -0.38 2.73 10.37
C GLY A 146 -0.94 2.46 11.76
N LEU A 147 -2.26 2.24 11.87
CA LEU A 147 -2.94 1.87 13.12
C LEU A 147 -2.45 0.53 13.67
N SER A 148 -2.53 -0.53 12.86
CA SER A 148 -2.18 -1.90 13.22
C SER A 148 -0.69 -2.04 13.50
N SER A 149 0.15 -1.58 12.58
CA SER A 149 1.61 -1.63 12.67
C SER A 149 2.16 -0.87 13.88
N THR A 150 1.59 0.28 14.22
CA THR A 150 1.97 1.04 15.43
C THR A 150 1.62 0.27 16.69
N THR A 151 0.49 -0.41 16.72
CA THR A 151 0.09 -1.27 17.85
C THR A 151 1.08 -2.44 18.00
N GLY A 152 1.47 -3.07 16.90
CA GLY A 152 2.49 -4.12 16.87
C GLY A 152 3.87 -3.64 17.33
N MET A 153 4.31 -2.45 16.92
CA MET A 153 5.58 -1.86 17.39
C MET A 153 5.55 -1.52 18.87
N LYS A 154 4.44 -1.01 19.41
CA LYS A 154 4.28 -0.75 20.83
C LYS A 154 4.38 -2.04 21.66
N SER A 155 3.72 -3.11 21.22
CA SER A 155 3.79 -4.41 21.89
C SER A 155 5.20 -5.03 21.84
N SER A 156 6.01 -4.66 20.84
CA SER A 156 7.43 -5.02 20.73
C SER A 156 8.37 -4.15 21.56
N GLY A 157 7.84 -3.21 22.37
CA GLY A 157 8.62 -2.36 23.28
C GLY A 157 9.23 -1.11 22.64
N TYR A 158 8.80 -0.73 21.43
CA TYR A 158 9.27 0.51 20.79
C TYR A 158 8.68 1.73 21.47
N THR A 159 9.52 2.75 21.69
CA THR A 159 9.07 4.03 22.24
C THR A 159 8.25 4.82 21.20
N ARG A 160 7.34 5.67 21.68
CA ARG A 160 6.52 6.54 20.79
C ARG A 160 7.37 7.34 19.82
N THR A 161 8.45 7.94 20.32
CA THR A 161 9.37 8.74 19.48
C THR A 161 10.01 7.90 18.38
N LYS A 162 10.48 6.68 18.69
CA LYS A 162 11.09 5.79 17.70
C LYS A 162 10.07 5.37 16.62
N ILE A 163 8.83 5.08 17.02
CA ILE A 163 7.75 4.75 16.07
C ILE A 163 7.47 5.93 15.16
N LEU A 164 7.31 7.14 15.70
CA LEU A 164 7.06 8.34 14.89
C LEU A 164 8.21 8.66 13.93
N LEU A 165 9.47 8.46 14.35
CA LEU A 165 10.63 8.64 13.47
C LEU A 165 10.63 7.63 12.31
N LEU A 166 10.26 6.37 12.57
CA LEU A 166 10.15 5.36 11.52
C LEU A 166 9.04 5.70 10.52
N TRP A 167 7.87 6.15 10.99
CA TRP A 167 6.78 6.55 10.09
C TRP A 167 7.06 7.86 9.37
N ALA A 168 7.77 8.80 9.99
CA ALA A 168 8.28 9.97 9.28
C ALA A 168 9.29 9.60 8.19
N ALA A 169 10.12 8.57 8.43
CA ALA A 169 11.01 8.04 7.39
C ALA A 169 10.22 7.40 6.23
N VAL A 170 9.13 6.65 6.49
CA VAL A 170 8.24 6.15 5.43
C VAL A 170 7.66 7.31 4.61
N LEU A 171 7.16 8.36 5.26
CA LEU A 171 6.66 9.56 4.58
C LEU A 171 7.72 10.17 3.65
N VAL A 172 8.95 10.34 4.13
CA VAL A 172 10.05 10.87 3.29
C VAL A 172 10.37 9.93 2.13
N ILE A 173 10.39 8.62 2.37
CA ILE A 173 10.59 7.60 1.32
C ILE A 173 9.48 7.69 0.27
N SER A 174 8.22 7.83 0.66
CA SER A 174 7.08 7.98 -0.25
C SER A 174 7.21 9.25 -1.11
N ILE A 175 7.62 10.37 -0.52
CA ILE A 175 7.89 11.61 -1.25
C ILE A 175 8.97 11.40 -2.31
N LEU A 176 10.09 10.80 -1.92
CA LEU A 176 11.22 10.53 -2.81
C LEU A 176 10.88 9.50 -3.88
N ALA A 177 10.14 8.46 -3.54
CA ALA A 177 9.70 7.42 -4.46
C ALA A 177 8.75 8.00 -5.53
N SER A 178 7.76 8.80 -5.13
CA SER A 178 6.86 9.47 -6.08
C SER A 178 7.59 10.47 -6.97
N TRP A 179 8.48 11.27 -6.38
CA TRP A 179 9.34 12.16 -7.17
C TRP A 179 10.21 11.38 -8.16
N SER A 180 10.78 10.24 -7.76
CA SER A 180 11.62 9.40 -8.61
C SER A 180 10.82 8.75 -9.74
N GLY A 181 9.59 8.29 -9.47
CA GLY A 181 8.68 7.77 -10.48
C GLY A 181 8.46 8.80 -11.61
N TYR A 182 8.10 10.01 -11.26
CA TYR A 182 7.95 11.10 -12.24
C TYR A 182 9.25 11.40 -12.99
N PHE A 183 10.40 11.42 -12.29
CA PHE A 183 11.66 11.83 -12.90
C PHE A 183 12.26 10.79 -13.82
N PHE A 184 12.33 9.54 -13.38
CA PHE A 184 13.02 8.47 -14.12
C PHE A 184 12.15 7.83 -15.20
N LEU A 185 10.83 7.87 -15.07
CA LEU A 185 9.92 7.31 -16.07
C LEU A 185 9.53 8.33 -17.16
N ASN A 186 9.92 9.58 -17.01
CA ASN A 186 9.66 10.60 -18.03
C ASN A 186 10.39 10.25 -19.34
N GLY A 187 9.60 9.99 -20.38
CA GLY A 187 10.10 9.56 -21.69
C GLY A 187 10.31 8.05 -21.83
N ALA A 188 9.87 7.26 -20.85
CA ALA A 188 9.80 5.80 -20.99
C ALA A 188 8.77 5.43 -22.08
N SER A 189 8.96 4.28 -22.75
CA SER A 189 7.98 3.78 -23.70
C SER A 189 6.71 3.29 -22.99
N GLU A 190 5.59 3.27 -23.70
CA GLU A 190 4.30 2.75 -23.19
C GLU A 190 4.45 1.31 -22.64
N GLU A 191 5.23 0.47 -23.32
CA GLU A 191 5.50 -0.91 -22.86
C GLU A 191 6.23 -0.96 -21.51
N VAL A 192 7.19 -0.04 -21.27
CA VAL A 192 7.93 0.04 -20.00
C VAL A 192 7.03 0.59 -18.91
N MET A 193 6.25 1.62 -19.20
CA MET A 193 5.29 2.18 -18.25
C MET A 193 4.26 1.13 -17.83
N SER A 194 3.68 0.43 -18.79
CA SER A 194 2.70 -0.64 -18.56
C SER A 194 3.29 -1.81 -17.76
N ALA A 195 4.54 -2.20 -18.04
CA ALA A 195 5.21 -3.26 -17.27
C ALA A 195 5.44 -2.84 -15.81
N ILE A 196 5.80 -1.58 -15.55
CA ILE A 196 6.02 -1.04 -14.19
C ILE A 196 4.69 -0.88 -13.45
N ALA A 197 3.65 -0.38 -14.12
CA ALA A 197 2.31 -0.28 -13.55
C ALA A 197 1.77 -1.66 -13.16
N ALA A 198 1.86 -2.62 -14.08
CA ALA A 198 1.47 -3.99 -13.82
C ALA A 198 2.31 -4.67 -12.74
N PHE A 199 3.61 -4.37 -12.64
CA PHE A 199 4.46 -4.84 -11.54
C PHE A 199 3.96 -4.34 -10.19
N ALA A 200 3.64 -3.08 -10.07
CA ALA A 200 3.04 -2.52 -8.85
C ALA A 200 1.67 -3.18 -8.55
N GLY A 201 0.82 -3.33 -9.55
CA GLY A 201 -0.49 -4.01 -9.43
C GLY A 201 -0.35 -5.45 -8.95
N GLY A 202 0.61 -6.22 -9.48
CA GLY A 202 0.91 -7.58 -9.06
C GLY A 202 1.37 -7.66 -7.60
N GLY A 203 2.24 -6.75 -7.20
CA GLY A 203 2.68 -6.60 -5.80
C GLY A 203 1.52 -6.28 -4.87
N ILE A 204 0.65 -5.33 -5.23
CA ILE A 204 -0.55 -4.96 -4.47
C ILE A 204 -1.49 -6.16 -4.30
N ILE A 205 -1.80 -6.89 -5.36
CA ILE A 205 -2.69 -8.06 -5.26
C ILE A 205 -2.09 -9.15 -4.38
N ALA A 206 -0.78 -9.42 -4.51
CA ALA A 206 -0.10 -10.37 -3.64
C ALA A 206 -0.12 -9.94 -2.17
N MET A 207 0.13 -8.66 -1.88
CA MET A 207 0.06 -8.06 -0.54
C MET A 207 -1.35 -8.17 0.05
N VAL A 208 -2.35 -7.74 -0.71
CA VAL A 208 -3.75 -7.79 -0.29
C VAL A 208 -4.16 -9.21 0.08
N ALA A 209 -3.83 -10.19 -0.74
CA ALA A 209 -4.21 -11.58 -0.53
C ALA A 209 -3.45 -12.25 0.63
N SER A 210 -2.16 -11.94 0.81
CA SER A 210 -1.33 -12.63 1.79
C SER A 210 -1.28 -11.95 3.16
N THR A 211 -1.52 -10.65 3.23
CA THR A 211 -1.37 -9.87 4.48
C THR A 211 -2.63 -9.10 4.88
N MET A 212 -3.13 -8.19 4.06
CA MET A 212 -4.20 -7.28 4.47
C MET A 212 -5.57 -7.96 4.64
N MET A 213 -5.98 -8.78 3.68
CA MET A 213 -7.28 -9.47 3.76
C MET A 213 -7.34 -10.49 4.90
N PRO A 214 -6.31 -11.34 5.13
CA PRO A 214 -6.27 -12.21 6.30
C PRO A 214 -6.34 -11.46 7.63
N GLU A 215 -5.60 -10.34 7.78
CA GLU A 215 -5.63 -9.53 8.99
C GLU A 215 -7.00 -8.88 9.19
N ALA A 216 -7.58 -8.31 8.14
CA ALA A 216 -8.92 -7.75 8.18
C ALA A 216 -9.97 -8.79 8.61
N TYR A 217 -9.86 -10.02 8.10
CA TYR A 217 -10.77 -11.10 8.46
C TYR A 217 -10.58 -11.56 9.92
N GLU A 218 -9.34 -11.65 10.39
CA GLU A 218 -9.04 -12.01 11.79
C GLU A 218 -9.65 -11.01 12.77
N ASP A 219 -9.58 -9.71 12.45
CA ASP A 219 -10.06 -8.64 13.32
C ASP A 219 -11.57 -8.35 13.19
N SER A 220 -12.18 -8.54 12.02
CA SER A 220 -13.58 -8.16 11.75
C SER A 220 -14.51 -9.33 11.36
N GLY A 221 -13.98 -10.54 11.15
CA GLY A 221 -14.76 -11.75 10.85
C GLY A 221 -15.46 -11.71 9.50
N PRO A 222 -16.61 -12.42 9.35
CA PRO A 222 -17.28 -12.59 8.05
C PRO A 222 -17.74 -11.30 7.36
N MET A 223 -17.87 -10.20 8.09
CA MET A 223 -18.24 -8.89 7.52
C MET A 223 -17.14 -8.31 6.62
N THR A 224 -15.91 -8.80 6.72
CA THR A 224 -14.77 -8.41 5.86
C THR A 224 -15.12 -8.48 4.37
N GLY A 225 -15.77 -9.57 3.94
CA GLY A 225 -16.13 -9.74 2.52
C GLY A 225 -17.08 -8.68 2.00
N LEU A 226 -18.15 -8.37 2.77
CA LEU A 226 -19.11 -7.33 2.41
C LEU A 226 -18.43 -5.95 2.36
N ILE A 227 -17.61 -5.63 3.37
CA ILE A 227 -16.95 -4.33 3.46
C ILE A 227 -15.90 -4.16 2.36
N ALA A 228 -15.15 -5.22 2.03
CA ALA A 228 -14.23 -5.21 0.90
C ALA A 228 -14.97 -5.03 -0.44
N ALA A 229 -16.12 -5.68 -0.61
CA ALA A 229 -16.95 -5.47 -1.80
C ALA A 229 -17.46 -4.03 -1.93
N LEU A 230 -17.81 -3.37 -0.81
CA LEU A 230 -18.15 -1.94 -0.81
C LEU A 230 -16.94 -1.06 -1.15
N GLY A 231 -15.74 -1.42 -0.68
CA GLY A 231 -14.50 -0.74 -1.06
C GLY A 231 -14.23 -0.86 -2.57
N LEU A 232 -14.36 -2.06 -3.14
CA LEU A 232 -14.22 -2.29 -4.58
C LEU A 232 -15.28 -1.50 -5.39
N LEU A 233 -16.52 -1.48 -4.93
CA LEU A 233 -17.56 -0.67 -5.57
C LEU A 233 -17.23 0.83 -5.52
N THR A 234 -16.65 1.30 -4.40
CA THR A 234 -16.21 2.68 -4.28
C THR A 234 -15.12 3.01 -5.30
N SER A 235 -14.14 2.12 -5.51
CA SER A 235 -13.10 2.36 -6.50
C SER A 235 -13.66 2.36 -7.93
N LEU A 236 -14.64 1.52 -8.24
CA LEU A 236 -15.33 1.52 -9.52
C LEU A 236 -16.04 2.86 -9.78
N VAL A 237 -16.67 3.43 -8.74
CA VAL A 237 -17.30 4.75 -8.85
C VAL A 237 -16.26 5.84 -9.04
N LEU A 238 -15.16 5.81 -8.26
CA LEU A 238 -14.08 6.79 -8.39
C LEU A 238 -13.41 6.74 -9.77
N ASN A 239 -13.24 5.55 -10.33
CA ASN A 239 -12.65 5.37 -11.66
C ASN A 239 -13.48 6.02 -12.79
N GLN A 240 -14.77 6.27 -12.57
CA GLN A 240 -15.60 6.99 -13.55
C GLN A 240 -15.38 8.52 -13.54
N PHE A 241 -14.68 9.03 -12.53
CA PHE A 241 -14.36 10.44 -12.36
C PHE A 241 -12.85 10.73 -12.52
N SER A 242 -12.04 9.71 -12.74
CA SER A 242 -10.63 9.79 -13.14
C SER A 242 -10.55 9.77 -14.65
#